data_d6571b930c7c7ec3569f89c9d2244e18
#
_entry.id   d6571b930c7c7ec3569f89c9d2244e18
#
_cell.length_a   1.000
_cell.length_b   1.000
_cell.length_c   1.000
_cell.angle_alpha   90.00
_cell.angle_beta   90.00
_cell.angle_gamma   90.00
#
_symmetry.space_group_name_H-M   'P 1'
#
loop_
_entity.id
_entity.type
_entity.pdbx_description
1 polymer ?
#
loop_
_entity_poly.entity_id
_entity_poly.type
_entity_poly.pdbx_seq_one_letter_code
_entity_poly.pdbx_strand_id
1 'polypeptide(L)'
;MTWWANPRYQEYDAIICDGAVRSGKTLSMGMGFFLWAMRRFSGEQFALCGKTIVSLRRNVLHEILPKVTALGFHCEEKRSENLVVVRSGGRENRFYLFGGYDEGSAALIQGVTLAGVLFDEAALMPRSFVEQASARCSVSGSKLWFNCNPEGPMHWFYREWILRAEERGALYLHFTMDDNPSLSPRIRARYEKAYSGTFYRRFILGEWTAAKGLIYDFFTPQEYCARVPEKPWERVRISIDYGTVNPTSFGLWALKDGVWYRAREFYFDSRREGRQKTDTEYVADLKKFAAGETVEKVIVDPSAASFIEALRREGFPVSRADNDVADGIRVTANLLKQRKIVICEGCESCLSEIAAYCWGESGTGRDRPKKERDHAMDEMRYFAVSIAKKERGDGIAMRAVERAAR
;
A
#
# COMPACT_ATOMS: atom_id res chain seq x y z
N MET A 1 24.41 6.21 5.66
CA MET A 1 24.14 5.26 6.72
C MET A 1 24.88 5.56 8.01
N THR A 2 26.07 6.08 7.93
CA THR A 2 26.91 6.42 9.08
C THR A 2 26.98 7.93 9.34
N TRP A 3 25.95 8.67 8.92
CA TRP A 3 25.85 10.12 9.08
C TRP A 3 26.06 10.57 10.54
N TRP A 4 25.50 9.83 11.47
CA TRP A 4 25.63 10.05 12.91
C TRP A 4 27.05 9.90 13.47
N ALA A 5 27.95 9.28 12.71
CA ALA A 5 29.35 9.12 13.06
C ALA A 5 30.26 10.12 12.31
N ASN A 6 29.74 10.80 11.30
CA ASN A 6 30.50 11.79 10.54
C ASN A 6 30.46 13.16 11.26
N PRO A 7 31.59 13.77 11.60
CA PRO A 7 31.63 15.06 12.29
C PRO A 7 30.81 16.16 11.63
N ARG A 8 30.70 16.13 10.29
CA ARG A 8 29.90 17.10 9.51
C ARG A 8 28.39 17.01 9.78
N TYR A 9 27.88 15.82 10.11
CA TYR A 9 26.45 15.56 10.18
C TYR A 9 25.96 15.10 11.56
N GLN A 10 26.86 14.87 12.50
CA GLN A 10 26.49 14.31 13.82
C GLN A 10 25.57 15.22 14.65
N GLU A 11 25.60 16.52 14.39
CA GLU A 11 24.77 17.53 15.09
C GLU A 11 23.31 17.55 14.65
N TYR A 12 22.99 16.91 13.50
CA TYR A 12 21.59 16.81 13.11
C TYR A 12 20.81 15.89 14.06
N ASP A 13 19.60 16.31 14.45
CA ASP A 13 18.70 15.54 15.28
C ASP A 13 17.86 14.53 14.50
N ALA A 14 17.75 14.73 13.18
CA ALA A 14 16.97 13.88 12.29
C ALA A 14 17.69 13.62 10.96
N ILE A 15 17.29 12.53 10.30
CA ILE A 15 17.59 12.27 8.91
C ILE A 15 16.29 11.93 8.15
N ILE A 16 16.12 12.54 6.98
CA ILE A 16 15.00 12.30 6.08
C ILE A 16 15.55 11.75 4.78
N CYS A 17 15.15 10.52 4.42
CA CYS A 17 15.47 9.88 3.16
C CYS A 17 14.18 9.68 2.35
N ASP A 18 13.97 10.50 1.33
CA ASP A 18 12.83 10.37 0.43
C ASP A 18 13.25 9.98 -0.99
N GLY A 19 12.27 9.79 -1.87
CA GLY A 19 12.52 9.57 -3.31
C GLY A 19 11.94 8.29 -3.88
N ALA A 20 12.51 7.84 -5.00
CA ALA A 20 12.01 6.76 -5.84
C ALA A 20 11.87 5.42 -5.10
N VAL A 21 10.93 4.57 -5.56
CA VAL A 21 10.85 3.17 -5.10
C VAL A 21 12.11 2.40 -5.54
N ARG A 22 12.46 1.34 -4.81
CA ARG A 22 13.63 0.50 -5.12
C ARG A 22 14.99 1.23 -5.12
N SER A 23 15.07 2.42 -4.56
CA SER A 23 16.34 3.16 -4.40
C SER A 23 17.24 2.65 -3.26
N GLY A 24 16.77 1.66 -2.47
CA GLY A 24 17.55 1.10 -1.37
C GLY A 24 17.40 1.83 -0.02
N LYS A 25 16.56 2.87 0.05
CA LYS A 25 16.33 3.68 1.28
C LYS A 25 16.03 2.83 2.52
N THR A 26 14.99 1.98 2.48
CA THR A 26 14.53 1.18 3.63
C THR A 26 15.66 0.32 4.20
N LEU A 27 16.42 -0.37 3.35
CA LEU A 27 17.54 -1.19 3.78
C LEU A 27 18.63 -0.35 4.42
N SER A 28 18.98 0.75 3.76
CA SER A 28 20.02 1.67 4.20
C SER A 28 19.70 2.31 5.54
N MET A 29 18.47 2.80 5.67
CA MET A 29 17.98 3.44 6.89
C MET A 29 17.89 2.44 8.05
N GLY A 30 17.30 1.27 7.82
CA GLY A 30 17.16 0.27 8.86
C GLY A 30 18.51 -0.26 9.36
N MET A 31 19.44 -0.60 8.46
CA MET A 31 20.80 -1.02 8.84
C MET A 31 21.51 0.08 9.63
N GLY A 32 21.45 1.34 9.15
CA GLY A 32 22.03 2.48 9.84
C GLY A 32 21.47 2.71 11.21
N PHE A 33 20.14 2.56 11.39
CA PHE A 33 19.44 2.74 12.65
C PHE A 33 19.87 1.70 13.69
N PHE A 34 19.87 0.41 13.36
CA PHE A 34 20.33 -0.64 14.28
C PHE A 34 21.80 -0.45 14.66
N LEU A 35 22.68 -0.17 13.69
CA LEU A 35 24.09 0.06 13.96
C LEU A 35 24.32 1.27 14.87
N TRP A 36 23.62 2.38 14.63
CA TRP A 36 23.66 3.57 15.47
C TRP A 36 23.22 3.28 16.90
N ALA A 37 22.04 2.66 17.04
CA ALA A 37 21.46 2.33 18.33
C ALA A 37 22.41 1.45 19.16
N MET A 38 22.93 0.38 18.56
CA MET A 38 23.82 -0.56 19.25
C MET A 38 25.21 0.01 19.55
N ARG A 39 25.66 1.00 18.78
CA ARG A 39 26.97 1.64 19.00
C ARG A 39 26.91 2.74 20.06
N ARG A 40 25.80 3.47 20.14
CA ARG A 40 25.65 4.66 21.00
C ARG A 40 24.99 4.37 22.34
N PHE A 41 24.13 3.35 22.43
CA PHE A 41 23.26 3.11 23.57
C PHE A 41 23.39 1.69 24.11
N SER A 42 23.01 1.51 25.39
CA SER A 42 22.84 0.22 26.03
C SER A 42 21.74 0.34 27.09
N GLY A 43 20.80 -0.60 27.09
CA GLY A 43 19.65 -0.61 28.00
C GLY A 43 18.49 0.27 27.56
N GLU A 44 18.56 0.86 26.35
CA GLU A 44 17.60 1.84 25.87
C GLU A 44 16.49 1.24 24.99
N GLN A 45 15.43 2.04 24.84
CA GLN A 45 14.26 1.69 24.05
C GLN A 45 14.22 2.52 22.76
N PHE A 46 13.84 1.85 21.69
CA PHE A 46 13.71 2.41 20.34
C PHE A 46 12.34 2.05 19.76
N ALA A 47 11.83 2.85 18.84
CA ALA A 47 10.63 2.53 18.09
C ALA A 47 10.94 2.29 16.61
N LEU A 48 10.29 1.27 16.05
CA LEU A 48 10.17 1.03 14.62
C LEU A 48 8.70 1.26 14.26
N CYS A 49 8.43 2.28 13.47
CA CYS A 49 7.09 2.71 13.12
C CYS A 49 6.82 2.47 11.62
N GLY A 50 5.68 1.90 11.30
CA GLY A 50 5.20 1.71 9.94
C GLY A 50 3.68 1.88 9.85
N LYS A 51 3.10 1.88 8.66
CA LYS A 51 1.63 1.98 8.50
C LYS A 51 0.91 0.86 9.27
N THR A 52 1.45 -0.36 9.24
CA THR A 52 0.98 -1.50 10.05
C THR A 52 2.17 -2.31 10.57
N ILE A 53 2.02 -2.97 11.72
CA ILE A 53 3.06 -3.87 12.25
C ILE A 53 3.35 -5.01 11.27
N VAL A 54 2.35 -5.52 10.58
CA VAL A 54 2.50 -6.61 9.58
C VAL A 54 3.37 -6.15 8.41
N SER A 55 3.11 -4.95 7.85
CA SER A 55 3.92 -4.41 6.77
C SER A 55 5.34 -4.09 7.23
N LEU A 56 5.50 -3.56 8.43
CA LEU A 56 6.80 -3.26 9.02
C LEU A 56 7.67 -4.52 9.19
N ARG A 57 7.10 -5.60 9.72
CA ARG A 57 7.79 -6.88 9.82
C ARG A 57 8.24 -7.41 8.46
N ARG A 58 7.33 -7.40 7.49
CA ARG A 58 7.61 -7.92 6.15
C ARG A 58 8.63 -7.08 5.39
N ASN A 59 8.50 -5.75 5.43
CA ASN A 59 9.27 -4.85 4.58
C ASN A 59 10.60 -4.45 5.21
N VAL A 60 10.67 -4.38 6.53
CA VAL A 60 11.84 -3.90 7.28
C VAL A 60 12.54 -5.05 8.00
N LEU A 61 11.88 -5.70 8.96
CA LEU A 61 12.55 -6.67 9.81
C LEU A 61 13.04 -7.90 9.05
N HIS A 62 12.22 -8.45 8.17
CA HIS A 62 12.58 -9.65 7.39
C HIS A 62 13.83 -9.44 6.53
N GLU A 63 14.05 -8.23 6.04
CA GLU A 63 15.21 -7.88 5.21
C GLU A 63 16.43 -7.48 6.06
N ILE A 64 16.23 -6.86 7.21
CA ILE A 64 17.29 -6.22 7.98
C ILE A 64 17.86 -7.15 9.07
N LEU A 65 17.02 -7.88 9.81
CA LEU A 65 17.51 -8.71 10.94
C LEU A 65 18.53 -9.75 10.51
N PRO A 66 18.38 -10.49 9.38
CA PRO A 66 19.42 -11.44 8.95
C PRO A 66 20.77 -10.75 8.67
N LYS A 67 20.74 -9.51 8.15
CA LYS A 67 21.95 -8.75 7.83
C LYS A 67 22.62 -8.22 9.10
N VAL A 68 21.82 -7.74 10.06
CA VAL A 68 22.30 -7.31 11.37
C VAL A 68 22.92 -8.52 12.11
N THR A 69 22.28 -9.68 12.07
CA THR A 69 22.83 -10.93 12.64
C THR A 69 24.14 -11.32 11.97
N ALA A 70 24.25 -11.19 10.65
CA ALA A 70 25.51 -11.48 9.92
C ALA A 70 26.67 -10.54 10.30
N LEU A 71 26.37 -9.38 10.88
CA LEU A 71 27.37 -8.45 11.44
C LEU A 71 27.77 -8.78 12.89
N GLY A 72 27.30 -9.92 13.44
CA GLY A 72 27.65 -10.38 14.78
C GLY A 72 26.73 -9.90 15.91
N PHE A 73 25.56 -9.37 15.57
CA PHE A 73 24.53 -9.03 16.56
C PHE A 73 23.60 -10.22 16.80
N HIS A 74 23.22 -10.45 18.03
CA HIS A 74 22.17 -11.42 18.36
C HIS A 74 20.82 -10.71 18.36
N CYS A 75 19.90 -11.14 17.49
CA CYS A 75 18.57 -10.56 17.33
C CYS A 75 17.51 -11.58 17.75
N GLU A 76 16.67 -11.24 18.73
CA GLU A 76 15.56 -12.04 19.24
C GLU A 76 14.24 -11.32 18.99
N GLU A 77 13.37 -11.87 18.11
CA GLU A 77 12.04 -11.32 17.86
C GLU A 77 11.00 -11.94 18.80
N LYS A 78 10.39 -11.12 19.65
CA LYS A 78 9.27 -11.49 20.54
C LYS A 78 7.97 -11.01 19.92
N ARG A 79 7.36 -11.86 19.12
CA ARG A 79 6.20 -11.50 18.26
C ARG A 79 4.96 -11.09 19.04
N SER A 80 4.66 -11.74 20.17
CA SER A 80 3.53 -11.41 21.03
C SER A 80 3.65 -10.05 21.68
N GLU A 81 4.88 -9.59 21.93
CA GLU A 81 5.19 -8.30 22.56
C GLU A 81 5.43 -7.18 21.53
N ASN A 82 5.40 -7.47 20.23
CA ASN A 82 5.82 -6.56 19.17
C ASN A 82 7.21 -5.94 19.44
N LEU A 83 8.16 -6.76 19.85
CA LEU A 83 9.48 -6.36 20.32
C LEU A 83 10.58 -7.14 19.62
N VAL A 84 11.68 -6.46 19.27
CA VAL A 84 12.95 -7.07 18.89
C VAL A 84 13.99 -6.66 19.93
N VAL A 85 14.67 -7.65 20.54
CA VAL A 85 15.80 -7.42 21.42
C VAL A 85 17.09 -7.69 20.65
N VAL A 86 18.00 -6.73 20.67
CA VAL A 86 19.31 -6.86 19.99
C VAL A 86 20.42 -6.78 21.02
N ARG A 87 21.36 -7.75 20.95
CA ARG A 87 22.50 -7.86 21.87
C ARG A 87 23.82 -7.94 21.10
N SER A 88 24.84 -7.29 21.61
CA SER A 88 26.21 -7.42 21.11
C SER A 88 27.21 -6.82 22.10
N GLY A 89 28.32 -7.50 22.38
CA GLY A 89 29.41 -6.98 23.20
C GLY A 89 29.01 -6.53 24.62
N GLY A 90 28.08 -7.26 25.27
CA GLY A 90 27.54 -6.91 26.58
C GLY A 90 26.48 -5.79 26.59
N ARG A 91 26.12 -5.24 25.45
CA ARG A 91 25.04 -4.26 25.27
C ARG A 91 23.75 -4.96 24.88
N GLU A 92 22.62 -4.45 25.37
CA GLU A 92 21.27 -4.85 24.97
C GLU A 92 20.43 -3.60 24.73
N ASN A 93 19.66 -3.59 23.65
CA ASN A 93 18.64 -2.56 23.37
C ASN A 93 17.35 -3.21 22.87
N ARG A 94 16.23 -2.52 23.07
CA ARG A 94 14.87 -2.99 22.79
C ARG A 94 14.23 -2.13 21.71
N PHE A 95 13.69 -2.77 20.68
CA PHE A 95 13.07 -2.11 19.52
C PHE A 95 11.61 -2.51 19.45
N TYR A 96 10.72 -1.62 19.86
CA TYR A 96 9.27 -1.83 19.83
C TYR A 96 8.70 -1.50 18.46
N LEU A 97 7.75 -2.31 18.00
CA LEU A 97 7.06 -2.13 16.71
C LEU A 97 5.71 -1.47 16.92
N PHE A 98 5.47 -0.37 16.21
CA PHE A 98 4.21 0.36 16.25
C PHE A 98 3.61 0.48 14.83
N GLY A 99 2.27 0.39 14.75
CA GLY A 99 1.51 0.66 13.54
C GLY A 99 0.80 2.01 13.64
N GLY A 100 1.11 2.93 12.73
CA GLY A 100 0.43 4.22 12.60
C GLY A 100 -0.63 4.17 11.50
N TYR A 101 -1.73 3.45 11.73
CA TYR A 101 -2.76 3.25 10.72
C TYR A 101 -3.72 4.43 10.61
N ASP A 102 -4.16 4.98 11.74
CA ASP A 102 -5.13 6.06 11.90
C ASP A 102 -4.75 7.01 13.03
N GLU A 103 -5.54 8.06 13.24
CA GLU A 103 -5.29 9.07 14.29
C GLU A 103 -5.32 8.47 15.70
N GLY A 104 -6.11 7.43 15.94
CA GLY A 104 -6.16 6.72 17.23
C GLY A 104 -4.87 5.99 17.57
N SER A 105 -4.06 5.66 16.57
CA SER A 105 -2.78 4.97 16.74
C SER A 105 -1.77 5.78 17.56
N ALA A 106 -1.91 7.11 17.67
CA ALA A 106 -1.06 7.96 18.49
C ALA A 106 -1.08 7.58 19.98
N ALA A 107 -2.21 7.02 20.46
CA ALA A 107 -2.33 6.55 21.84
C ALA A 107 -1.42 5.35 22.15
N LEU A 108 -1.08 4.52 21.16
CA LEU A 108 -0.28 3.30 21.35
C LEU A 108 1.17 3.59 21.77
N ILE A 109 1.69 4.78 21.46
CA ILE A 109 3.08 5.16 21.75
C ILE A 109 3.18 6.13 22.95
N GLN A 110 2.07 6.38 23.64
CA GLN A 110 2.07 7.20 24.85
C GLN A 110 2.76 6.49 26.00
N GLY A 111 3.46 7.25 26.85
CA GLY A 111 4.12 6.74 28.05
C GLY A 111 5.45 6.02 27.82
N VAL A 112 5.91 5.87 26.57
CA VAL A 112 7.23 5.29 26.27
C VAL A 112 8.29 6.39 26.21
N THR A 113 9.48 6.13 26.75
CA THR A 113 10.67 6.98 26.58
C THR A 113 11.60 6.31 25.57
N LEU A 114 11.98 7.03 24.52
CA LEU A 114 12.73 6.50 23.39
C LEU A 114 14.09 7.17 23.23
N ALA A 115 15.10 6.39 22.91
CA ALA A 115 16.40 6.88 22.45
C ALA A 115 16.44 7.12 20.93
N GLY A 116 15.40 6.72 20.21
CA GLY A 116 15.26 7.03 18.80
C GLY A 116 14.08 6.31 18.15
N VAL A 117 13.69 6.81 16.98
CA VAL A 117 12.58 6.23 16.19
C VAL A 117 12.94 6.17 14.71
N LEU A 118 12.61 5.04 14.07
CA LEU A 118 12.65 4.86 12.63
C LEU A 118 11.22 4.77 12.09
N PHE A 119 10.85 5.70 11.22
CA PHE A 119 9.59 5.71 10.49
C PHE A 119 9.81 5.15 9.08
N ASP A 120 9.26 3.98 8.80
CA ASP A 120 9.22 3.43 7.44
C ASP A 120 7.92 3.82 6.76
N GLU A 121 8.00 4.45 5.60
CA GLU A 121 6.87 5.06 4.88
C GLU A 121 6.19 6.18 5.69
N ALA A 122 6.96 7.11 6.26
CA ALA A 122 6.48 8.20 7.11
C ALA A 122 5.30 9.00 6.53
N ALA A 123 5.28 9.22 5.21
CA ALA A 123 4.19 9.91 4.52
C ALA A 123 2.85 9.16 4.56
N LEU A 124 2.83 7.86 4.83
CA LEU A 124 1.59 7.09 4.94
C LEU A 124 0.97 7.10 6.33
N MET A 125 1.69 7.59 7.34
CA MET A 125 1.22 7.64 8.72
C MET A 125 0.46 8.95 9.00
N PRO A 126 -0.49 8.95 9.97
CA PRO A 126 -1.10 10.17 10.47
C PRO A 126 -0.06 11.11 11.08
N ARG A 127 -0.29 12.41 10.91
CA ARG A 127 0.57 13.45 11.48
C ARG A 127 0.66 13.33 13.01
N SER A 128 -0.47 13.16 13.67
CA SER A 128 -0.56 12.99 15.12
C SER A 128 0.30 11.86 15.67
N PHE A 129 0.32 10.72 14.95
CA PHE A 129 1.15 9.58 15.32
C PHE A 129 2.65 9.89 15.21
N VAL A 130 3.07 10.50 14.11
CA VAL A 130 4.49 10.85 13.90
C VAL A 130 4.97 11.90 14.88
N GLU A 131 4.16 12.93 15.15
CA GLU A 131 4.46 13.97 16.15
C GLU A 131 4.56 13.37 17.55
N GLN A 132 3.61 12.49 17.93
CA GLN A 132 3.62 11.81 19.23
C GLN A 132 4.85 10.93 19.40
N ALA A 133 5.19 10.11 18.40
CA ALA A 133 6.37 9.25 18.43
C ALA A 133 7.67 10.07 18.53
N SER A 134 7.76 11.17 17.78
CA SER A 134 8.90 12.08 17.83
C SER A 134 9.06 12.72 19.22
N ALA A 135 7.95 13.13 19.84
CA ALA A 135 7.96 13.72 21.18
C ALA A 135 8.39 12.72 22.29
N ARG A 136 8.35 11.41 22.04
CA ARG A 136 8.87 10.39 22.97
C ARG A 136 10.39 10.24 22.96
N CYS A 137 11.07 10.79 21.95
CA CYS A 137 12.53 10.76 21.85
C CYS A 137 13.15 11.82 22.79
N SER A 138 13.28 11.49 24.07
CA SER A 138 13.76 12.39 25.12
C SER A 138 15.03 11.92 25.81
N VAL A 139 15.61 10.80 25.38
CA VAL A 139 16.93 10.36 25.84
C VAL A 139 18.02 11.26 25.21
N SER A 140 19.04 11.61 25.94
CA SER A 140 20.15 12.42 25.44
C SER A 140 20.82 11.77 24.23
N GLY A 141 20.97 12.51 23.14
CA GLY A 141 21.50 12.02 21.87
C GLY A 141 20.51 11.21 21.02
N SER A 142 19.21 11.23 21.38
CA SER A 142 18.15 10.61 20.57
C SER A 142 18.10 11.21 19.18
N LYS A 143 17.67 10.40 18.18
CA LYS A 143 17.56 10.83 16.79
C LYS A 143 16.33 10.26 16.09
N LEU A 144 15.79 11.05 15.15
CA LEU A 144 14.63 10.70 14.32
C LEU A 144 15.09 10.26 12.93
N TRP A 145 14.55 9.15 12.45
CA TRP A 145 14.91 8.60 11.14
C TRP A 145 13.64 8.43 10.31
N PHE A 146 13.54 9.16 9.20
CA PHE A 146 12.38 9.16 8.32
C PHE A 146 12.72 8.58 6.95
N ASN A 147 11.98 7.58 6.53
CA ASN A 147 12.01 7.02 5.19
C ASN A 147 10.62 7.15 4.55
N CYS A 148 10.53 7.67 3.33
CA CYS A 148 9.26 7.74 2.60
C CYS A 148 9.43 7.78 1.09
N ASN A 149 8.33 7.53 0.40
CA ASN A 149 8.15 7.87 -1.00
C ASN A 149 7.33 9.15 -1.11
N PRO A 150 7.49 9.95 -2.19
CA PRO A 150 6.74 11.18 -2.38
C PRO A 150 5.23 10.97 -2.53
N GLU A 151 4.49 11.94 -2.02
CA GLU A 151 3.06 12.13 -2.16
C GLU A 151 2.78 13.47 -2.89
N GLY A 152 1.68 14.16 -2.57
CA GLY A 152 1.38 15.47 -3.11
C GLY A 152 2.20 16.59 -2.45
N PRO A 153 2.42 17.72 -3.15
CA PRO A 153 3.21 18.85 -2.64
C PRO A 153 2.56 19.58 -1.46
N MET A 154 1.27 19.35 -1.24
CA MET A 154 0.53 19.89 -0.08
C MET A 154 0.53 18.93 1.11
N HIS A 155 1.20 17.79 0.99
CA HIS A 155 1.26 16.80 2.07
C HIS A 155 1.99 17.38 3.29
N TRP A 156 1.44 17.14 4.49
CA TRP A 156 1.96 17.69 5.74
C TRP A 156 3.44 17.38 5.96
N PHE A 157 3.89 16.15 5.67
CA PHE A 157 5.28 15.74 5.86
C PHE A 157 6.24 16.50 4.94
N TYR A 158 5.85 16.74 3.67
CA TYR A 158 6.61 17.55 2.73
C TYR A 158 6.77 18.99 3.21
N ARG A 159 5.62 19.62 3.60
CA ARG A 159 5.60 21.03 4.00
C ARG A 159 6.29 21.30 5.33
N GLU A 160 6.18 20.39 6.29
CA GLU A 160 6.62 20.65 7.65
C GLU A 160 7.95 20.00 8.00
N TRP A 161 8.36 18.97 7.27
CA TRP A 161 9.62 18.29 7.48
C TRP A 161 10.61 18.50 6.33
N ILE A 162 10.23 18.20 5.09
CA ILE A 162 11.18 18.24 3.96
C ILE A 162 11.53 19.68 3.60
N LEU A 163 10.53 20.55 3.37
CA LEU A 163 10.79 21.96 3.05
C LEU A 163 11.42 22.74 4.20
N ARG A 164 11.30 22.26 5.41
CA ARG A 164 11.84 22.88 6.63
C ARG A 164 12.93 22.03 7.29
N ALA A 165 13.60 21.18 6.52
CA ALA A 165 14.58 20.24 7.06
C ALA A 165 15.68 20.94 7.86
N GLU A 166 16.22 22.06 7.35
CA GLU A 166 17.24 22.87 8.03
C GLU A 166 16.74 23.43 9.36
N GLU A 167 15.52 24.02 9.40
CA GLU A 167 14.92 24.55 10.62
C GLU A 167 14.66 23.46 11.67
N ARG A 168 14.46 22.22 11.22
CA ARG A 168 14.22 21.04 12.05
C ARG A 168 15.51 20.31 12.47
N GLY A 169 16.67 20.85 12.13
CA GLY A 169 17.94 20.14 12.36
C GLY A 169 17.96 18.77 11.68
N ALA A 170 17.35 18.64 10.51
CA ALA A 170 17.24 17.37 9.79
C ALA A 170 18.16 17.33 8.56
N LEU A 171 18.96 16.28 8.46
CA LEU A 171 19.72 15.97 7.24
C LEU A 171 18.75 15.42 6.18
N TYR A 172 18.56 16.14 5.11
CA TYR A 172 17.70 15.71 4.00
C TYR A 172 18.50 15.08 2.85
N LEU A 173 18.10 13.89 2.44
CA LEU A 173 18.71 13.16 1.34
C LEU A 173 17.60 12.65 0.40
N HIS A 174 17.71 13.00 -0.87
CA HIS A 174 16.81 12.53 -1.92
C HIS A 174 17.45 11.37 -2.69
N PHE A 175 16.67 10.31 -2.93
CA PHE A 175 17.13 9.08 -3.58
C PHE A 175 16.36 8.80 -4.87
N THR A 176 17.10 8.41 -5.89
CA THR A 176 16.59 7.92 -7.17
C THR A 176 16.83 6.41 -7.30
N MET A 177 16.31 5.79 -8.36
CA MET A 177 16.64 4.38 -8.65
C MET A 177 18.12 4.16 -8.97
N ASP A 178 18.81 5.19 -9.42
CA ASP A 178 20.26 5.13 -9.77
C ASP A 178 21.14 4.97 -8.53
N ASP A 179 20.64 5.35 -7.36
CA ASP A 179 21.34 5.19 -6.09
C ASP A 179 21.36 3.72 -5.59
N ASN A 180 20.67 2.81 -6.28
CA ASN A 180 20.66 1.39 -5.94
C ASN A 180 21.49 0.56 -6.91
N PRO A 181 22.78 0.27 -6.59
CA PRO A 181 23.65 -0.51 -7.46
C PRO A 181 23.20 -1.96 -7.67
N SER A 182 22.29 -2.47 -6.84
CA SER A 182 21.75 -3.82 -6.96
C SER A 182 20.56 -3.92 -7.94
N LEU A 183 20.07 -2.80 -8.45
CA LEU A 183 18.92 -2.76 -9.35
C LEU A 183 19.35 -3.03 -10.79
N SER A 184 19.09 -4.23 -11.30
CA SER A 184 19.45 -4.55 -12.68
C SER A 184 18.67 -3.71 -13.70
N PRO A 185 19.25 -3.39 -14.88
CA PRO A 185 18.57 -2.64 -15.93
C PRO A 185 17.21 -3.24 -16.36
N ARG A 186 17.13 -4.57 -16.40
CA ARG A 186 15.88 -5.30 -16.72
C ARG A 186 14.78 -5.05 -15.69
N ILE A 187 15.15 -5.04 -14.41
CA ILE A 187 14.19 -4.77 -13.31
C ILE A 187 13.78 -3.30 -13.36
N ARG A 188 14.70 -2.38 -13.56
CA ARG A 188 14.44 -0.95 -13.72
C ARG A 188 13.44 -0.70 -14.84
N ALA A 189 13.71 -1.18 -16.05
CA ALA A 189 12.82 -1.02 -17.20
C ALA A 189 11.40 -1.58 -16.95
N ARG A 190 11.28 -2.67 -16.17
CA ARG A 190 9.98 -3.20 -15.75
C ARG A 190 9.23 -2.23 -14.84
N TYR A 191 9.92 -1.57 -13.90
CA TYR A 191 9.29 -0.56 -13.04
C TYR A 191 8.89 0.68 -13.83
N GLU A 192 9.75 1.17 -14.72
CA GLU A 192 9.46 2.33 -15.58
C GLU A 192 8.22 2.08 -16.46
N LYS A 193 8.08 0.87 -17.01
CA LYS A 193 6.88 0.48 -17.77
C LYS A 193 5.62 0.30 -16.92
N ALA A 194 5.77 -0.03 -15.64
CA ALA A 194 4.64 -0.30 -14.75
C ALA A 194 3.94 0.98 -14.29
N TYR A 195 4.59 2.12 -14.32
CA TYR A 195 4.04 3.37 -13.84
C TYR A 195 3.82 4.35 -15.00
N SER A 196 2.86 5.29 -14.83
CA SER A 196 2.61 6.41 -15.74
C SER A 196 2.10 7.62 -14.98
N GLY A 197 2.00 8.77 -15.64
CA GLY A 197 1.44 9.99 -15.08
C GLY A 197 2.06 10.35 -13.74
N THR A 198 1.20 10.68 -12.77
CA THR A 198 1.62 11.07 -11.41
C THR A 198 2.39 9.99 -10.69
N PHE A 199 2.02 8.72 -10.86
CA PHE A 199 2.73 7.61 -10.20
C PHE A 199 4.14 7.42 -10.75
N TYR A 200 4.36 7.65 -12.04
CA TYR A 200 5.71 7.65 -12.61
C TYR A 200 6.56 8.75 -11.98
N ARG A 201 6.03 9.97 -11.92
CA ARG A 201 6.74 11.10 -11.31
C ARG A 201 7.09 10.85 -9.83
N ARG A 202 6.15 10.30 -9.04
CA ARG A 202 6.38 10.03 -7.61
C ARG A 202 7.30 8.85 -7.36
N PHE A 203 7.01 7.71 -8.00
CA PHE A 203 7.64 6.46 -7.64
C PHE A 203 8.89 6.13 -8.47
N ILE A 204 9.02 6.69 -9.68
CA ILE A 204 10.19 6.49 -10.53
C ILE A 204 11.14 7.69 -10.42
N LEU A 205 10.61 8.92 -10.58
CA LEU A 205 11.44 10.12 -10.49
C LEU A 205 11.63 10.63 -9.06
N GLY A 206 10.82 10.17 -8.10
CA GLY A 206 10.93 10.59 -6.71
C GLY A 206 10.38 12.00 -6.42
N GLU A 207 9.49 12.53 -7.25
CA GLU A 207 9.01 13.91 -7.15
C GLU A 207 7.77 14.07 -6.26
N TRP A 208 7.75 15.10 -5.41
CA TRP A 208 6.56 15.55 -4.70
C TRP A 208 5.66 16.35 -5.64
N THR A 209 4.77 15.66 -6.33
CA THR A 209 3.93 16.27 -7.38
C THR A 209 2.44 16.01 -7.14
N ALA A 210 1.62 17.02 -7.49
CA ALA A 210 0.16 16.89 -7.41
C ALA A 210 -0.36 15.92 -8.49
N ALA A 211 -1.29 15.06 -8.12
CA ALA A 211 -2.04 14.31 -9.09
C ALA A 211 -3.05 15.23 -9.79
N LYS A 212 -3.05 15.22 -11.11
CA LYS A 212 -3.96 16.01 -11.94
C LYS A 212 -4.43 15.19 -13.15
N GLY A 213 -5.64 15.48 -13.62
CA GLY A 213 -6.19 14.83 -14.79
C GLY A 213 -6.74 13.43 -14.53
N LEU A 214 -6.85 12.65 -15.59
CA LEU A 214 -7.35 11.27 -15.53
C LEU A 214 -6.42 10.37 -14.73
N ILE A 215 -7.02 9.46 -13.96
CA ILE A 215 -6.29 8.47 -13.16
C ILE A 215 -5.68 7.40 -14.04
N TYR A 216 -6.43 6.94 -15.04
CA TYR A 216 -5.99 5.95 -16.02
C TYR A 216 -5.80 6.61 -17.40
N ASP A 217 -4.96 7.65 -17.46
CA ASP A 217 -4.68 8.47 -18.64
C ASP A 217 -4.16 7.70 -19.87
N PHE A 218 -3.60 6.51 -19.62
CA PHE A 218 -3.13 5.59 -20.66
C PHE A 218 -4.23 4.72 -21.27
N PHE A 219 -5.43 4.67 -20.64
CA PHE A 219 -6.48 3.73 -21.06
C PHE A 219 -7.19 4.22 -22.32
N THR A 220 -7.19 3.36 -23.35
CA THR A 220 -7.99 3.54 -24.55
C THR A 220 -8.79 2.26 -24.80
N PRO A 221 -10.09 2.33 -25.18
CA PRO A 221 -10.88 1.14 -25.46
C PRO A 221 -10.26 0.24 -26.55
N GLN A 222 -9.64 0.83 -27.56
CA GLN A 222 -8.99 0.11 -28.67
C GLN A 222 -7.84 -0.78 -28.20
N GLU A 223 -7.16 -0.37 -27.16
CA GLU A 223 -5.98 -1.09 -26.66
C GLU A 223 -6.31 -2.00 -25.46
N TYR A 224 -7.24 -1.61 -24.59
CA TYR A 224 -7.47 -2.27 -23.30
C TYR A 224 -8.82 -2.98 -23.18
N CYS A 225 -9.69 -2.93 -24.22
CA CYS A 225 -10.94 -3.68 -24.26
C CYS A 225 -10.84 -4.90 -25.16
N ALA A 226 -11.70 -5.88 -24.88
CA ALA A 226 -11.83 -7.08 -25.68
C ALA A 226 -13.28 -7.58 -25.72
N ARG A 227 -13.56 -8.51 -26.62
CA ARG A 227 -14.79 -9.30 -26.54
C ARG A 227 -14.73 -10.28 -25.37
N VAL A 228 -15.89 -10.66 -24.88
CA VAL A 228 -15.99 -11.71 -23.87
C VAL A 228 -15.38 -13.01 -24.41
N PRO A 229 -14.40 -13.62 -23.72
CA PRO A 229 -13.77 -14.85 -24.18
C PRO A 229 -14.75 -16.02 -24.20
N GLU A 230 -14.58 -16.94 -25.14
CA GLU A 230 -15.39 -18.14 -25.23
C GLU A 230 -15.21 -19.05 -24.00
N LYS A 231 -16.29 -19.71 -23.60
CA LYS A 231 -16.27 -20.73 -22.54
C LYS A 231 -15.61 -22.04 -23.01
N PRO A 232 -15.13 -22.88 -22.10
CA PRO A 232 -15.19 -22.74 -20.65
C PRO A 232 -14.19 -21.75 -20.10
N TRP A 233 -14.56 -21.06 -19.01
CA TRP A 233 -13.66 -20.22 -18.21
C TRP A 233 -13.03 -21.06 -17.10
N GLU A 234 -11.76 -20.79 -16.80
CA GLU A 234 -11.00 -21.53 -15.78
C GLU A 234 -11.50 -21.24 -14.37
N ARG A 235 -11.84 -19.97 -14.10
CA ARG A 235 -12.29 -19.48 -12.80
C ARG A 235 -13.21 -18.29 -12.98
N VAL A 236 -14.16 -18.12 -12.05
CA VAL A 236 -15.06 -16.98 -12.02
C VAL A 236 -15.06 -16.35 -10.62
N ARG A 237 -14.96 -15.02 -10.57
CA ARG A 237 -15.10 -14.22 -9.36
C ARG A 237 -16.05 -13.06 -9.62
N ILE A 238 -16.63 -12.54 -8.55
CA ILE A 238 -17.45 -11.32 -8.59
C ILE A 238 -16.88 -10.33 -7.60
N SER A 239 -16.78 -9.06 -7.98
CA SER A 239 -16.50 -7.95 -7.09
C SER A 239 -17.69 -7.00 -7.04
N ILE A 240 -17.90 -6.39 -5.88
CA ILE A 240 -19.09 -5.59 -5.61
C ILE A 240 -18.69 -4.32 -4.87
N ASP A 241 -19.02 -3.16 -5.44
CA ASP A 241 -19.16 -1.91 -4.73
C ASP A 241 -20.65 -1.71 -4.40
N TYR A 242 -20.97 -1.68 -3.11
CA TYR A 242 -22.33 -1.67 -2.63
C TYR A 242 -22.77 -0.29 -2.12
N GLY A 243 -23.85 0.22 -2.67
CA GLY A 243 -24.46 1.47 -2.25
C GLY A 243 -25.97 1.35 -2.03
N THR A 244 -26.48 1.94 -0.96
CA THR A 244 -27.95 2.01 -0.72
C THR A 244 -28.57 3.21 -1.42
N VAL A 245 -27.94 4.36 -1.35
CA VAL A 245 -28.33 5.63 -2.00
C VAL A 245 -27.50 5.91 -3.25
N ASN A 246 -26.23 5.58 -3.17
CA ASN A 246 -25.30 5.66 -4.30
C ASN A 246 -25.44 4.43 -5.20
N PRO A 247 -24.97 4.48 -6.43
CA PRO A 247 -24.96 3.33 -7.32
C PRO A 247 -24.30 2.09 -6.70
N THR A 248 -24.81 0.93 -7.09
CA THR A 248 -24.21 -0.37 -6.81
C THR A 248 -23.66 -0.94 -8.10
N SER A 249 -22.42 -1.39 -8.07
CA SER A 249 -21.74 -2.01 -9.21
C SER A 249 -21.30 -3.44 -8.89
N PHE A 250 -21.66 -4.41 -9.76
CA PHE A 250 -21.11 -5.76 -9.76
C PHE A 250 -20.28 -5.97 -11.01
N GLY A 251 -19.10 -6.53 -10.88
CA GLY A 251 -18.27 -7.01 -11.97
C GLY A 251 -18.09 -8.52 -11.90
N LEU A 252 -18.46 -9.26 -12.96
CA LEU A 252 -18.14 -10.66 -13.10
C LEU A 252 -16.83 -10.80 -13.87
N TRP A 253 -15.87 -11.42 -13.26
CA TRP A 253 -14.52 -11.62 -13.74
C TRP A 253 -14.26 -13.08 -14.08
N ALA A 254 -13.92 -13.35 -15.34
CA ALA A 254 -13.64 -14.67 -15.89
C ALA A 254 -12.14 -14.81 -16.17
N LEU A 255 -11.51 -15.86 -15.66
CA LEU A 255 -10.12 -16.21 -16.00
C LEU A 255 -10.08 -17.07 -17.24
N LYS A 256 -9.30 -16.67 -18.24
CA LYS A 256 -9.00 -17.44 -19.44
C LYS A 256 -7.57 -17.17 -19.88
N ASP A 257 -6.79 -18.24 -20.10
CA ASP A 257 -5.40 -18.16 -20.57
C ASP A 257 -4.51 -17.20 -19.73
N GLY A 258 -4.71 -17.23 -18.41
CA GLY A 258 -3.96 -16.40 -17.46
C GLY A 258 -4.33 -14.90 -17.44
N VAL A 259 -5.40 -14.50 -18.15
CA VAL A 259 -5.94 -13.13 -18.17
C VAL A 259 -7.33 -13.11 -17.54
N TRP A 260 -7.59 -12.13 -16.70
CA TRP A 260 -8.91 -11.90 -16.11
C TRP A 260 -9.70 -10.91 -16.96
N TYR A 261 -10.86 -11.32 -17.42
CA TYR A 261 -11.79 -10.53 -18.22
C TYR A 261 -12.97 -10.09 -17.35
N ARG A 262 -13.23 -8.78 -17.28
CA ARG A 262 -14.49 -8.25 -16.73
C ARG A 262 -15.59 -8.52 -17.74
N ALA A 263 -16.16 -9.74 -17.70
CA ALA A 263 -16.98 -10.30 -18.75
C ALA A 263 -18.45 -9.82 -18.71
N ARG A 264 -18.94 -9.47 -17.53
CA ARG A 264 -20.31 -8.95 -17.33
C ARG A 264 -20.31 -7.83 -16.29
N GLU A 265 -21.31 -6.97 -16.42
CA GLU A 265 -21.58 -5.85 -15.53
C GLU A 265 -23.03 -5.85 -15.08
N PHE A 266 -23.26 -5.55 -13.80
CA PHE A 266 -24.53 -5.10 -13.27
C PHE A 266 -24.30 -3.72 -12.64
N TYR A 267 -25.13 -2.75 -13.02
CA TYR A 267 -25.04 -1.41 -12.47
C TYR A 267 -26.42 -0.88 -12.16
N PHE A 268 -26.67 -0.48 -10.91
CA PHE A 268 -27.94 0.04 -10.46
C PHE A 268 -27.75 1.37 -9.74
N ASP A 269 -28.27 2.43 -10.33
CA ASP A 269 -28.24 3.78 -9.76
C ASP A 269 -29.61 4.11 -9.15
N SER A 270 -29.68 4.07 -7.81
CA SER A 270 -30.92 4.34 -7.05
C SER A 270 -31.51 5.70 -7.34
N ARG A 271 -30.69 6.71 -7.63
CA ARG A 271 -31.15 8.08 -7.93
C ARG A 271 -31.78 8.14 -9.32
N ARG A 272 -31.17 7.49 -10.30
CA ARG A 272 -31.66 7.43 -11.68
C ARG A 272 -32.95 6.62 -11.78
N GLU A 273 -33.02 5.52 -11.04
CA GLU A 273 -34.15 4.60 -11.01
C GLU A 273 -35.31 5.08 -10.11
N GLY A 274 -35.09 6.15 -9.34
CA GLY A 274 -36.08 6.72 -8.43
C GLY A 274 -36.48 5.81 -7.26
N ARG A 275 -35.71 4.72 -7.01
CA ARG A 275 -35.97 3.78 -5.91
C ARG A 275 -34.67 3.19 -5.37
N GLN A 276 -34.72 2.79 -4.10
CA GLN A 276 -33.67 2.02 -3.47
C GLN A 276 -34.02 0.52 -3.53
N LYS A 277 -32.99 -0.32 -3.50
CA LYS A 277 -33.12 -1.77 -3.32
C LYS A 277 -32.71 -2.19 -1.92
N THR A 278 -33.37 -3.20 -1.40
CA THR A 278 -33.00 -3.90 -0.17
C THR A 278 -31.86 -4.89 -0.40
N ASP A 279 -31.18 -5.33 0.67
CA ASP A 279 -30.19 -6.39 0.62
C ASP A 279 -30.73 -7.66 -0.05
N THR A 280 -32.00 -8.03 0.23
CA THR A 280 -32.64 -9.20 -0.37
C THR A 280 -32.83 -9.06 -1.87
N GLU A 281 -33.20 -7.88 -2.35
CA GLU A 281 -33.32 -7.61 -3.80
C GLU A 281 -31.96 -7.68 -4.49
N TYR A 282 -30.90 -7.11 -3.89
CA TYR A 282 -29.56 -7.22 -4.43
C TYR A 282 -29.02 -8.66 -4.42
N VAL A 283 -29.36 -9.46 -3.42
CA VAL A 283 -29.04 -10.90 -3.40
C VAL A 283 -29.74 -11.62 -4.56
N ALA A 284 -31.01 -11.32 -4.82
CA ALA A 284 -31.74 -11.89 -5.94
C ALA A 284 -31.14 -11.48 -7.29
N ASP A 285 -30.71 -10.22 -7.43
CA ASP A 285 -30.01 -9.74 -8.61
C ASP A 285 -28.65 -10.44 -8.78
N LEU A 286 -27.90 -10.64 -7.70
CA LEU A 286 -26.62 -11.34 -7.77
C LEU A 286 -26.79 -12.81 -8.17
N LYS A 287 -27.85 -13.50 -7.70
CA LYS A 287 -28.17 -14.86 -8.13
C LYS A 287 -28.43 -14.93 -9.65
N LYS A 288 -29.20 -13.98 -10.18
CA LYS A 288 -29.44 -13.89 -11.63
C LYS A 288 -28.16 -13.55 -12.41
N PHE A 289 -27.37 -12.63 -11.88
CA PHE A 289 -26.10 -12.18 -12.49
C PHE A 289 -25.07 -13.30 -12.55
N ALA A 290 -24.99 -14.13 -11.52
CA ALA A 290 -24.11 -15.29 -11.42
C ALA A 290 -24.65 -16.55 -12.09
N ALA A 291 -25.89 -16.54 -12.61
CA ALA A 291 -26.54 -17.75 -13.14
C ALA A 291 -25.69 -18.43 -14.22
N GLY A 292 -25.54 -19.75 -14.08
CA GLY A 292 -24.76 -20.59 -14.99
C GLY A 292 -23.25 -20.60 -14.74
N GLU A 293 -22.78 -19.93 -13.67
CA GLU A 293 -21.36 -19.88 -13.33
C GLU A 293 -21.08 -20.47 -11.94
N THR A 294 -19.93 -21.14 -11.82
CA THR A 294 -19.38 -21.53 -10.49
C THR A 294 -18.52 -20.41 -9.96
N VAL A 295 -19.09 -19.61 -9.06
CA VAL A 295 -18.37 -18.44 -8.49
C VAL A 295 -17.44 -18.89 -7.38
N GLU A 296 -16.14 -18.73 -7.59
CA GLU A 296 -15.09 -19.06 -6.62
C GLU A 296 -15.08 -18.11 -5.41
N LYS A 297 -15.39 -16.84 -5.63
CA LYS A 297 -15.31 -15.79 -4.62
C LYS A 297 -16.15 -14.57 -4.99
N VAL A 298 -16.81 -14.00 -3.99
CA VAL A 298 -17.47 -12.70 -4.07
C VAL A 298 -16.71 -11.71 -3.17
N ILE A 299 -16.14 -10.65 -3.75
CA ILE A 299 -15.34 -9.63 -3.05
C ILE A 299 -16.24 -8.41 -2.84
N VAL A 300 -16.48 -8.00 -1.60
CA VAL A 300 -17.44 -6.95 -1.24
C VAL A 300 -16.78 -5.89 -0.38
N ASP A 301 -17.18 -4.62 -0.55
CA ASP A 301 -16.77 -3.53 0.33
C ASP A 301 -16.99 -3.92 1.81
N PRO A 302 -15.97 -3.79 2.67
CA PRO A 302 -16.07 -4.14 4.08
C PRO A 302 -17.14 -3.34 4.86
N SER A 303 -17.54 -2.17 4.38
CA SER A 303 -18.57 -1.32 4.99
C SER A 303 -19.98 -1.89 4.82
N ALA A 304 -20.22 -2.76 3.82
CA ALA A 304 -21.53 -3.38 3.52
C ALA A 304 -21.82 -4.59 4.42
N ALA A 305 -21.77 -4.43 5.74
CA ALA A 305 -21.84 -5.55 6.69
C ALA A 305 -23.14 -6.36 6.60
N SER A 306 -24.30 -5.71 6.46
CA SER A 306 -25.62 -6.37 6.34
C SER A 306 -25.72 -7.18 5.05
N PHE A 307 -25.27 -6.61 3.94
CA PHE A 307 -25.28 -7.27 2.65
C PHE A 307 -24.29 -8.46 2.60
N ILE A 308 -23.11 -8.33 3.20
CA ILE A 308 -22.15 -9.44 3.36
C ILE A 308 -22.79 -10.61 4.09
N GLU A 309 -23.51 -10.32 5.17
CA GLU A 309 -24.19 -11.35 5.96
C GLU A 309 -25.35 -12.00 5.18
N ALA A 310 -26.13 -11.21 4.43
CA ALA A 310 -27.19 -11.72 3.57
C ALA A 310 -26.62 -12.67 2.48
N LEU A 311 -25.52 -12.30 1.84
CA LEU A 311 -24.83 -13.14 0.85
C LEU A 311 -24.31 -14.47 1.43
N ARG A 312 -23.77 -14.45 2.66
CA ARG A 312 -23.28 -15.65 3.34
C ARG A 312 -24.39 -16.63 3.67
N ARG A 313 -25.54 -16.12 4.11
CA ARG A 313 -26.74 -16.94 4.38
C ARG A 313 -27.25 -17.66 3.13
N GLU A 314 -27.05 -17.04 1.97
CA GLU A 314 -27.40 -17.62 0.67
C GLU A 314 -26.29 -18.49 0.06
N GLY A 315 -25.23 -18.78 0.82
CA GLY A 315 -24.18 -19.71 0.46
C GLY A 315 -23.09 -19.15 -0.46
N PHE A 316 -23.04 -17.82 -0.68
CA PHE A 316 -21.95 -17.23 -1.47
C PHE A 316 -20.61 -17.24 -0.71
N PRO A 317 -19.48 -17.55 -1.39
CA PRO A 317 -18.12 -17.50 -0.80
C PRO A 317 -17.61 -16.06 -0.69
N VAL A 318 -18.07 -15.31 0.32
CA VAL A 318 -17.81 -13.87 0.46
C VAL A 318 -16.48 -13.59 1.16
N SER A 319 -15.70 -12.67 0.59
CA SER A 319 -14.53 -12.05 1.22
C SER A 319 -14.69 -10.53 1.25
N ARG A 320 -14.15 -9.90 2.30
CA ARG A 320 -14.07 -8.43 2.38
C ARG A 320 -12.95 -7.90 1.48
N ALA A 321 -13.23 -6.80 0.79
CA ALA A 321 -12.26 -6.10 -0.02
C ALA A 321 -11.19 -5.41 0.83
N ASP A 322 -10.05 -5.10 0.22
CA ASP A 322 -9.10 -4.14 0.76
C ASP A 322 -9.46 -2.75 0.24
N ASN A 323 -9.63 -1.81 1.15
CA ASN A 323 -10.18 -0.49 0.84
C ASN A 323 -9.11 0.62 0.73
N ASP A 324 -7.80 0.27 0.62
CA ASP A 324 -6.77 1.27 0.35
C ASP A 324 -6.89 1.81 -1.08
N VAL A 325 -7.34 3.06 -1.18
CA VAL A 325 -7.65 3.69 -2.47
C VAL A 325 -6.40 3.90 -3.32
N ALA A 326 -5.35 4.48 -2.75
CA ALA A 326 -4.15 4.85 -3.50
C ALA A 326 -3.38 3.60 -3.98
N ASP A 327 -3.17 2.61 -3.09
CA ASP A 327 -2.53 1.35 -3.47
C ASP A 327 -3.40 0.56 -4.46
N GLY A 328 -4.70 0.57 -4.27
CA GLY A 328 -5.66 -0.09 -5.16
C GLY A 328 -5.65 0.48 -6.58
N ILE A 329 -5.66 1.80 -6.73
CA ILE A 329 -5.54 2.47 -8.04
C ILE A 329 -4.23 2.08 -8.72
N ARG A 330 -3.12 2.13 -7.99
CA ARG A 330 -1.80 1.73 -8.50
C ARG A 330 -1.76 0.27 -8.96
N VAL A 331 -2.32 -0.64 -8.16
CA VAL A 331 -2.39 -2.08 -8.51
C VAL A 331 -3.23 -2.29 -9.75
N THR A 332 -4.39 -1.64 -9.84
CA THR A 332 -5.29 -1.72 -11.00
C THR A 332 -4.62 -1.21 -12.26
N ALA A 333 -3.98 -0.04 -12.21
CA ALA A 333 -3.23 0.50 -13.34
C ALA A 333 -2.15 -0.46 -13.86
N ASN A 334 -1.40 -1.08 -12.95
CA ASN A 334 -0.38 -2.06 -13.30
C ASN A 334 -0.95 -3.30 -13.98
N LEU A 335 -2.07 -3.84 -13.47
CA LEU A 335 -2.70 -5.03 -14.05
C LEU A 335 -3.31 -4.75 -15.42
N LEU A 336 -3.91 -3.57 -15.62
CA LEU A 336 -4.39 -3.11 -16.92
C LEU A 336 -3.24 -3.01 -17.93
N LYS A 337 -2.17 -2.30 -17.61
CA LYS A 337 -1.00 -2.14 -18.49
C LYS A 337 -0.31 -3.47 -18.84
N GLN A 338 -0.28 -4.41 -17.89
CA GLN A 338 0.26 -5.75 -18.11
C GLN A 338 -0.72 -6.68 -18.85
N ARG A 339 -1.92 -6.20 -19.17
CA ARG A 339 -3.02 -7.00 -19.72
C ARG A 339 -3.34 -8.26 -18.89
N LYS A 340 -3.16 -8.17 -17.59
CA LYS A 340 -3.58 -9.20 -16.63
C LYS A 340 -5.06 -9.10 -16.29
N ILE A 341 -5.62 -7.90 -16.42
CA ILE A 341 -7.06 -7.63 -16.38
C ILE A 341 -7.45 -6.88 -17.65
N VAL A 342 -8.60 -7.21 -18.20
CA VAL A 342 -9.17 -6.63 -19.44
C VAL A 342 -10.65 -6.35 -19.19
N ILE A 343 -11.16 -5.23 -19.71
CA ILE A 343 -12.58 -4.86 -19.63
C ILE A 343 -13.24 -5.29 -20.93
N CYS A 344 -14.37 -5.99 -20.85
CA CYS A 344 -15.11 -6.38 -22.06
C CYS A 344 -16.04 -5.26 -22.54
N GLU A 345 -16.27 -5.21 -23.86
CA GLU A 345 -17.02 -4.17 -24.55
C GLU A 345 -18.44 -3.94 -23.99
N GLY A 346 -19.08 -4.98 -23.44
CA GLY A 346 -20.42 -4.89 -22.80
C GLY A 346 -20.44 -4.27 -21.41
N CYS A 347 -19.29 -3.83 -20.83
CA CYS A 347 -19.22 -3.21 -19.52
C CYS A 347 -19.30 -1.68 -19.62
N GLU A 348 -20.43 -1.17 -20.12
CA GLU A 348 -20.61 0.25 -20.51
C GLU A 348 -20.42 1.24 -19.35
N SER A 349 -20.95 0.94 -18.16
CA SER A 349 -20.80 1.82 -16.99
C SER A 349 -19.35 1.92 -16.56
N CYS A 350 -18.64 0.79 -16.52
CA CYS A 350 -17.22 0.76 -16.22
C CYS A 350 -16.39 1.54 -17.25
N LEU A 351 -16.67 1.38 -18.55
CA LEU A 351 -15.99 2.13 -19.61
C LEU A 351 -16.30 3.62 -19.56
N SER A 352 -17.53 3.99 -19.20
CA SER A 352 -17.91 5.40 -19.00
C SER A 352 -17.23 6.01 -17.79
N GLU A 353 -17.12 5.28 -16.69
CA GLU A 353 -16.47 5.76 -15.47
C GLU A 353 -14.96 5.88 -15.64
N ILE A 354 -14.29 4.89 -16.24
CA ILE A 354 -12.83 4.92 -16.43
C ILE A 354 -12.39 6.11 -17.29
N ALA A 355 -13.21 6.48 -18.29
CA ALA A 355 -12.97 7.63 -19.16
C ALA A 355 -13.10 9.00 -18.44
N ALA A 356 -13.80 9.03 -17.30
CA ALA A 356 -14.05 10.23 -16.51
C ALA A 356 -13.33 10.22 -15.15
N TYR A 357 -12.71 9.10 -14.78
CA TYR A 357 -12.11 8.91 -13.46
C TYR A 357 -10.87 9.77 -13.28
N CYS A 358 -11.02 10.82 -12.51
CA CYS A 358 -9.98 11.84 -12.34
C CYS A 358 -9.63 12.09 -10.88
N TRP A 359 -8.47 12.69 -10.68
CA TRP A 359 -8.05 13.16 -9.38
C TRP A 359 -8.87 14.37 -8.94
N GLY A 360 -9.31 14.36 -7.68
CA GLY A 360 -9.94 15.50 -7.03
C GLY A 360 -8.91 16.53 -6.55
N GLU A 361 -9.36 17.75 -6.31
CA GLU A 361 -8.54 18.77 -5.65
C GLU A 361 -8.32 18.39 -4.19
N SER A 362 -7.08 18.17 -3.79
CA SER A 362 -6.75 17.73 -2.44
C SER A 362 -6.45 18.93 -1.54
N GLY A 363 -7.40 19.28 -0.69
CA GLY A 363 -7.16 20.22 0.42
C GLY A 363 -6.34 19.64 1.57
N THR A 364 -6.23 18.31 1.65
CA THR A 364 -5.57 17.58 2.77
C THR A 364 -4.16 17.08 2.45
N GLY A 365 -3.64 17.37 1.26
CA GLY A 365 -2.31 16.93 0.83
C GLY A 365 -2.19 15.46 0.40
N ARG A 366 -3.24 14.67 0.53
CA ARG A 366 -3.34 13.32 -0.04
C ARG A 366 -4.25 13.35 -1.25
N ASP A 367 -3.75 12.89 -2.39
CA ASP A 367 -4.58 12.79 -3.58
C ASP A 367 -5.64 11.72 -3.40
N ARG A 368 -6.86 12.10 -3.76
CA ARG A 368 -8.00 11.19 -3.78
C ARG A 368 -8.72 11.32 -5.11
N PRO A 369 -9.32 10.25 -5.62
CA PRO A 369 -10.24 10.36 -6.74
C PRO A 369 -11.37 11.34 -6.40
N LYS A 370 -11.88 12.01 -7.42
CA LYS A 370 -13.13 12.74 -7.31
C LYS A 370 -14.24 11.74 -7.02
N LYS A 371 -15.03 12.00 -5.96
CA LYS A 371 -16.13 11.12 -5.53
C LYS A 371 -17.38 11.32 -6.39
N GLU A 372 -17.23 11.11 -7.68
CA GLU A 372 -18.30 11.22 -8.68
C GLU A 372 -18.11 10.10 -9.71
N ARG A 373 -19.13 9.27 -9.92
CA ARG A 373 -19.12 8.21 -10.91
C ARG A 373 -17.87 7.30 -10.79
N ASP A 374 -17.65 6.77 -9.61
CA ASP A 374 -16.46 5.98 -9.26
C ASP A 374 -16.78 4.54 -8.76
N HIS A 375 -18.06 4.13 -8.88
CA HIS A 375 -18.54 2.86 -8.30
C HIS A 375 -18.00 1.62 -9.03
N ALA A 376 -17.96 1.64 -10.37
CA ALA A 376 -17.32 0.56 -11.12
C ALA A 376 -15.79 0.62 -10.99
N MET A 377 -15.21 1.78 -10.71
CA MET A 377 -13.78 1.94 -10.42
C MET A 377 -13.42 1.37 -9.07
N ASP A 378 -14.23 1.60 -8.03
CA ASP A 378 -14.05 1.02 -6.70
C ASP A 378 -14.23 -0.50 -6.75
N GLU A 379 -15.25 -1.02 -7.44
CA GLU A 379 -15.48 -2.45 -7.68
C GLU A 379 -14.27 -3.10 -8.38
N MET A 380 -13.78 -2.52 -9.49
CA MET A 380 -12.61 -3.01 -10.21
C MET A 380 -11.36 -3.00 -9.34
N ARG A 381 -11.17 -1.99 -8.52
CA ARG A 381 -10.06 -1.87 -7.58
C ARG A 381 -10.08 -2.99 -6.53
N TYR A 382 -11.25 -3.33 -5.99
CA TYR A 382 -11.41 -4.45 -5.05
C TYR A 382 -10.99 -5.78 -5.67
N PHE A 383 -11.40 -6.02 -6.91
CA PHE A 383 -10.98 -7.21 -7.65
C PHE A 383 -9.47 -7.24 -7.87
N ALA A 384 -8.91 -6.16 -8.43
CA ALA A 384 -7.49 -6.06 -8.76
C ALA A 384 -6.57 -6.32 -7.55
N VAL A 385 -6.88 -5.72 -6.40
CA VAL A 385 -6.12 -5.96 -5.16
C VAL A 385 -6.25 -7.41 -4.70
N SER A 386 -7.42 -8.04 -4.86
CA SER A 386 -7.65 -9.42 -4.42
C SER A 386 -6.80 -10.45 -5.18
N ILE A 387 -6.58 -10.22 -6.48
CA ILE A 387 -5.73 -11.11 -7.29
C ILE A 387 -4.23 -10.84 -7.06
N ALA A 388 -3.82 -9.58 -6.93
CA ALA A 388 -2.43 -9.21 -6.70
C ALA A 388 -1.89 -9.72 -5.34
N LYS A 389 -2.73 -9.81 -4.30
CA LYS A 389 -2.36 -10.38 -3.00
C LYS A 389 -2.10 -11.87 -3.08
N LYS A 390 -2.89 -12.60 -3.86
CA LYS A 390 -2.73 -14.05 -4.03
C LYS A 390 -1.44 -14.40 -4.78
N GLU A 391 -1.14 -13.69 -5.87
CA GLU A 391 0.11 -13.90 -6.60
C GLU A 391 1.36 -13.67 -5.73
N ARG A 392 1.29 -12.75 -4.76
CA ARG A 392 2.37 -12.55 -3.77
C ARG A 392 2.48 -13.71 -2.77
N GLY A 393 1.37 -14.29 -2.36
CA GLY A 393 1.31 -15.46 -1.46
C GLY A 393 1.84 -16.73 -2.11
N ASP A 394 1.41 -17.02 -3.33
CA ASP A 394 1.81 -18.21 -4.09
C ASP A 394 3.29 -18.13 -4.50
N GLY A 395 3.81 -16.95 -4.83
CA GLY A 395 5.25 -16.75 -5.10
C GLY A 395 6.16 -16.98 -3.90
N ILE A 396 5.66 -16.76 -2.69
CA ILE A 396 6.38 -17.09 -1.44
C ILE A 396 6.35 -18.60 -1.18
N ALA A 397 5.21 -19.24 -1.41
CA ALA A 397 5.07 -20.69 -1.25
C ALA A 397 5.93 -21.48 -2.25
N MET A 398 5.96 -21.10 -3.53
CA MET A 398 6.84 -21.73 -4.53
C MET A 398 8.33 -21.58 -4.18
N ARG A 399 8.77 -20.40 -3.73
CA ARG A 399 10.16 -20.20 -3.30
C ARG A 399 10.52 -20.98 -2.03
N ALA A 400 9.56 -21.23 -1.15
CA ALA A 400 9.77 -22.08 0.03
C ALA A 400 9.91 -23.55 -0.37
N VAL A 401 9.11 -24.02 -1.32
CA VAL A 401 9.22 -25.40 -1.86
C VAL A 401 10.52 -25.59 -2.63
N GLU A 402 10.94 -24.65 -3.46
CA GLU A 402 12.23 -24.70 -4.17
C GLU A 402 13.45 -24.65 -3.24
N ARG A 403 13.33 -23.98 -2.07
CA ARG A 403 14.39 -24.00 -1.04
C ARG A 403 14.41 -25.28 -0.19
N ALA A 404 13.28 -25.94 -0.03
CA ALA A 404 13.19 -27.21 0.67
C ALA A 404 13.62 -28.41 -0.20
N ALA A 405 13.66 -28.21 -1.51
CA ALA A 405 14.08 -29.23 -2.49
C ALA A 405 15.57 -29.10 -2.92
N ARG A 406 16.30 -28.16 -2.33
CA ARG A 406 17.78 -28.00 -2.42
C ARG A 406 18.40 -28.21 -1.05
#